data_24edfa59bace57bdc9d25ff58f706454
#
_entry.id   24edfa59bace57bdc9d25ff58f706454
#
_cell.length_a   1.000
_cell.length_b   1.000
_cell.length_c   1.000
_cell.angle_alpha   90.00
_cell.angle_beta   90.00
_cell.angle_gamma   90.00
#
_symmetry.space_group_name_H-M   'P 1'
#
loop_
_entity.id
_entity.type
_entity.pdbx_description
1 polymer ?
#
loop_
_entity_poly.entity_id
_entity_poly.type
_entity_poly.pdbx_seq_one_letter_code
_entity_poly.pdbx_strand_id
1 'polypeptide(L)'
;MFGIGLESYTVGSHDFYTAYCATRKQMFTLDTGHYEPTENVSDFVSTLLMYVPELMLHVSRPVRWDSDHVTIMNDQTLDLFKELVRADALNRAHVGLDYFDASINRIGAYLVGTRATQKCILQALLEPKAKLREYEDNGQNFERLALMEEAKSMPFGAVFDYFNLKNNVPVGEEYIAAIQQYEKDVTSKRN
;
A
#
# COMPACT_ATOMS: atom_id res chain seq x y z
N MET A 1 -7.73 10.93 -14.89
CA MET A 1 -7.55 11.21 -13.45
C MET A 1 -8.57 12.24 -13.04
N PHE A 2 -9.30 11.94 -12.01
CA PHE A 2 -10.24 12.90 -11.46
C PHE A 2 -9.48 13.85 -10.54
N GLY A 3 -9.35 15.10 -10.91
CA GLY A 3 -8.99 16.12 -9.95
C GLY A 3 -10.23 16.57 -9.16
N ILE A 4 -10.04 17.34 -8.15
CA ILE A 4 -11.13 17.98 -7.40
C ILE A 4 -11.81 19.11 -8.20
N GLY A 5 -11.38 19.28 -9.46
CA GLY A 5 -12.00 20.21 -10.41
C GLY A 5 -11.54 21.67 -10.27
N LEU A 6 -10.51 21.90 -9.49
CA LEU A 6 -9.94 23.24 -9.25
C LEU A 6 -8.53 23.43 -9.78
N GLU A 7 -7.97 22.41 -10.45
CA GLU A 7 -6.64 22.48 -11.04
C GLU A 7 -6.64 23.45 -12.22
N SER A 8 -5.56 24.22 -12.33
CA SER A 8 -5.34 25.14 -13.44
C SER A 8 -4.82 24.47 -14.72
N TYR A 9 -4.67 23.16 -14.73
CA TYR A 9 -4.12 22.36 -15.81
C TYR A 9 -5.13 21.28 -16.27
N THR A 10 -4.92 20.76 -17.48
CA THR A 10 -5.77 19.70 -18.03
C THR A 10 -5.48 18.38 -17.31
N VAL A 11 -6.54 17.74 -16.83
CA VAL A 11 -6.54 16.43 -16.20
C VAL A 11 -7.08 15.39 -17.17
N GLY A 12 -6.34 14.29 -17.36
CA GLY A 12 -6.78 13.17 -18.20
C GLY A 12 -7.50 12.08 -17.39
N SER A 13 -8.26 11.24 -18.05
CA SER A 13 -8.89 10.06 -17.44
C SER A 13 -7.89 8.93 -17.19
N HIS A 14 -8.22 8.00 -16.29
CA HIS A 14 -7.47 6.75 -16.12
C HIS A 14 -7.33 5.97 -17.42
N ASP A 15 -8.39 5.92 -18.23
CA ASP A 15 -8.39 5.23 -19.53
C ASP A 15 -7.34 5.81 -20.48
N PHE A 16 -7.25 7.16 -20.54
CA PHE A 16 -6.25 7.82 -21.37
C PHE A 16 -4.83 7.44 -20.93
N TYR A 17 -4.51 7.56 -19.65
CA TYR A 17 -3.17 7.27 -19.16
C TYR A 17 -2.83 5.79 -19.26
N THR A 18 -3.79 4.89 -19.03
CA THR A 18 -3.62 3.46 -19.24
C THR A 18 -3.26 3.15 -20.69
N ALA A 19 -4.03 3.66 -21.63
CA ALA A 19 -3.77 3.48 -23.06
C ALA A 19 -2.43 4.11 -23.49
N TYR A 20 -2.13 5.30 -22.97
CA TYR A 20 -0.88 6.00 -23.25
C TYR A 20 0.34 5.20 -22.77
N CYS A 21 0.37 4.77 -21.51
CA CYS A 21 1.48 4.03 -20.95
C CYS A 21 1.63 2.64 -21.59
N ALA A 22 0.52 1.94 -21.80
CA ALA A 22 0.52 0.61 -22.42
C ALA A 22 1.10 0.63 -23.85
N THR A 23 0.65 1.58 -24.67
CA THR A 23 1.09 1.70 -26.08
C THR A 23 2.52 2.19 -26.23
N ARG A 24 3.05 2.93 -25.26
CA ARG A 24 4.39 3.52 -25.27
C ARG A 24 5.37 2.82 -24.37
N LYS A 25 4.94 1.74 -23.68
CA LYS A 25 5.77 0.99 -22.74
C LYS A 25 6.38 1.90 -21.66
N GLN A 26 5.59 2.82 -21.13
CA GLN A 26 5.98 3.70 -20.04
C GLN A 26 5.55 3.10 -18.70
N MET A 27 6.27 3.46 -17.64
CA MET A 27 5.84 3.18 -16.28
C MET A 27 4.50 3.87 -16.00
N PHE A 28 3.58 3.17 -15.34
CA PHE A 28 2.29 3.70 -14.94
C PHE A 28 2.28 4.06 -13.45
N THR A 29 1.86 5.28 -13.12
CA THR A 29 1.61 5.65 -11.72
C THR A 29 0.20 5.26 -11.33
N LEU A 30 0.11 4.38 -10.35
CA LEU A 30 -1.14 3.92 -9.75
C LEU A 30 -1.26 4.57 -8.37
N ASP A 31 -2.14 5.54 -8.27
CA ASP A 31 -2.33 6.33 -7.05
C ASP A 31 -3.60 5.87 -6.33
N THR A 32 -3.44 5.37 -5.11
CA THR A 32 -4.55 4.78 -4.35
C THR A 32 -5.57 5.81 -3.86
N GLY A 33 -5.20 7.09 -3.82
CA GLY A 33 -6.07 8.20 -3.43
C GLY A 33 -6.97 8.74 -4.53
N HIS A 34 -6.73 8.36 -5.81
CA HIS A 34 -7.35 9.00 -6.98
C HIS A 34 -8.37 8.10 -7.69
N TYR A 35 -8.92 7.11 -7.01
CA TYR A 35 -9.96 6.22 -7.53
C TYR A 35 -11.29 6.49 -6.83
N GLU A 36 -12.38 6.11 -7.47
CA GLU A 36 -13.70 6.15 -6.84
C GLU A 36 -13.69 5.25 -5.58
N PRO A 37 -14.40 5.64 -4.50
CA PRO A 37 -14.38 4.91 -3.24
C PRO A 37 -14.82 3.43 -3.31
N THR A 38 -15.51 3.08 -4.40
CA THR A 38 -15.99 1.71 -4.67
C THR A 38 -15.03 0.90 -5.54
N GLU A 39 -14.00 1.51 -6.09
CA GLU A 39 -13.00 0.83 -6.90
C GLU A 39 -11.90 0.27 -6.00
N ASN A 40 -11.56 -0.99 -6.20
CA ASN A 40 -10.42 -1.60 -5.55
C ASN A 40 -9.18 -1.48 -6.45
N VAL A 41 -8.23 -0.67 -6.02
CA VAL A 41 -7.03 -0.38 -6.81
C VAL A 41 -6.18 -1.63 -7.07
N SER A 42 -6.23 -2.63 -6.19
CA SER A 42 -5.53 -3.91 -6.40
C SER A 42 -5.94 -4.63 -7.69
N ASP A 43 -7.18 -4.45 -8.13
CA ASP A 43 -7.72 -5.11 -9.33
C ASP A 43 -7.03 -4.66 -10.63
N PHE A 44 -6.37 -3.51 -10.60
CA PHE A 44 -5.64 -2.98 -11.75
C PHE A 44 -4.20 -3.49 -11.84
N VAL A 45 -3.61 -3.94 -10.76
CA VAL A 45 -2.17 -4.25 -10.65
C VAL A 45 -1.72 -5.30 -11.65
N SER A 46 -2.30 -6.49 -11.60
CA SER A 46 -1.90 -7.61 -12.47
C SER A 46 -2.22 -7.30 -13.94
N THR A 47 -3.36 -6.66 -14.20
CA THR A 47 -3.76 -6.26 -15.54
C THR A 47 -2.78 -5.25 -16.14
N LEU A 48 -2.43 -4.19 -15.41
CA LEU A 48 -1.48 -3.17 -15.89
C LEU A 48 -0.12 -3.77 -16.17
N LEU A 49 0.38 -4.65 -15.31
CA LEU A 49 1.68 -5.31 -15.45
C LEU A 49 1.80 -6.24 -16.67
N MET A 50 0.69 -6.59 -17.32
CA MET A 50 0.70 -7.27 -18.62
C MET A 50 1.10 -6.33 -19.76
N TYR A 51 0.88 -5.03 -19.61
CA TYR A 51 1.03 -4.04 -20.70
C TYR A 51 2.13 -3.03 -20.44
N VAL A 52 2.43 -2.71 -19.19
CA VAL A 52 3.47 -1.74 -18.81
C VAL A 52 4.67 -2.45 -18.17
N PRO A 53 5.89 -1.88 -18.29
CA PRO A 53 7.08 -2.52 -17.72
C PRO A 53 7.10 -2.50 -16.19
N GLU A 54 6.67 -1.40 -15.59
CA GLU A 54 6.76 -1.14 -14.16
C GLU A 54 5.58 -0.27 -13.69
N LEU A 55 5.33 -0.34 -12.38
CA LEU A 55 4.36 0.52 -11.68
C LEU A 55 5.06 1.43 -10.68
N MET A 56 4.68 2.68 -10.65
CA MET A 56 4.88 3.56 -9.51
C MET A 56 3.60 3.54 -8.68
N LEU A 57 3.69 3.15 -7.42
CA LEU A 57 2.56 3.15 -6.50
C LEU A 57 2.66 4.38 -5.60
N HIS A 58 1.69 5.25 -5.69
CA HIS A 58 1.43 6.27 -4.67
C HIS A 58 0.45 5.69 -3.67
N VAL A 59 0.93 5.35 -2.48
CA VAL A 59 0.15 4.67 -1.46
C VAL A 59 -0.32 5.67 -0.42
N SER A 60 -1.62 5.85 -0.36
CA SER A 60 -2.34 6.66 0.61
C SER A 60 -3.61 5.93 1.05
N ARG A 61 -4.35 6.49 1.99
CA ARG A 61 -5.66 5.99 2.37
C ARG A 61 -6.74 6.96 1.90
N PRO A 62 -7.51 6.63 0.87
CA PRO A 62 -8.65 7.46 0.48
C PRO A 62 -9.75 7.37 1.54
N VAL A 63 -10.22 8.51 2.03
CA VAL A 63 -11.38 8.60 2.94
C VAL A 63 -12.62 9.02 2.15
N ARG A 64 -12.38 9.86 1.18
CA ARG A 64 -13.34 10.28 0.17
C ARG A 64 -12.59 10.33 -1.14
N TRP A 65 -13.30 10.61 -2.21
CA TRP A 65 -12.69 10.81 -3.49
C TRP A 65 -11.57 11.87 -3.44
N ASP A 66 -10.46 11.58 -4.11
CA ASP A 66 -9.29 12.45 -4.23
C ASP A 66 -8.79 12.99 -2.87
N SER A 67 -8.49 12.06 -1.98
CA SER A 67 -7.99 12.43 -0.65
C SER A 67 -6.89 11.47 -0.20
N ASP A 68 -5.76 12.05 0.19
CA ASP A 68 -4.55 11.34 0.57
C ASP A 68 -4.33 11.42 2.07
N HIS A 69 -4.87 10.45 2.79
CA HIS A 69 -4.68 10.31 4.23
C HIS A 69 -3.59 9.30 4.58
N VAL A 70 -3.13 9.37 5.82
CA VAL A 70 -2.13 8.43 6.34
C VAL A 70 -2.56 6.99 6.08
N THR A 71 -1.67 6.23 5.44
CA THR A 71 -1.86 4.81 5.18
C THR A 71 -2.01 4.03 6.48
N ILE A 72 -3.01 3.17 6.53
CA ILE A 72 -3.26 2.24 7.62
C ILE A 72 -3.33 0.82 7.10
N MET A 73 -3.27 -0.16 8.01
CA MET A 73 -3.55 -1.55 7.66
C MET A 73 -5.06 -1.73 7.51
N ASN A 74 -5.52 -1.74 6.27
CA ASN A 74 -6.89 -2.09 5.90
C ASN A 74 -6.86 -3.09 4.74
N ASP A 75 -8.01 -3.63 4.39
CA ASP A 75 -8.11 -4.64 3.33
C ASP A 75 -7.59 -4.13 2.00
N GLN A 76 -7.92 -2.89 1.63
CA GLN A 76 -7.48 -2.28 0.37
C GLN A 76 -5.95 -2.20 0.25
N THR A 77 -5.28 -1.73 1.31
CA THR A 77 -3.80 -1.65 1.33
C THR A 77 -3.18 -3.04 1.32
N LEU A 78 -3.76 -3.98 2.06
CA LEU A 78 -3.27 -5.35 2.10
C LEU A 78 -3.44 -6.05 0.75
N ASP A 79 -4.59 -5.92 0.12
CA ASP A 79 -4.89 -6.56 -1.17
C ASP A 79 -3.99 -6.02 -2.29
N LEU A 80 -3.65 -4.73 -2.27
CA LEU A 80 -2.68 -4.15 -3.19
C LEU A 80 -1.34 -4.89 -3.17
N PHE A 81 -0.79 -5.15 -1.98
CA PHE A 81 0.50 -5.85 -1.84
C PHE A 81 0.37 -7.35 -2.06
N LYS A 82 -0.75 -7.97 -1.69
CA LYS A 82 -1.02 -9.37 -2.04
C LYS A 82 -1.05 -9.58 -3.54
N GLU A 83 -1.68 -8.67 -4.28
CA GLU A 83 -1.73 -8.77 -5.73
C GLU A 83 -0.34 -8.66 -6.36
N LEU A 84 0.50 -7.74 -5.90
CA LEU A 84 1.91 -7.65 -6.32
C LEU A 84 2.71 -8.94 -6.06
N VAL A 85 2.54 -9.53 -4.87
CA VAL A 85 3.22 -10.77 -4.50
C VAL A 85 2.71 -11.95 -5.32
N ARG A 86 1.40 -12.04 -5.53
CA ARG A 86 0.77 -13.11 -6.33
C ARG A 86 1.20 -13.04 -7.79
N ALA A 87 1.36 -11.82 -8.32
CA ALA A 87 1.85 -11.57 -9.68
C ALA A 87 3.38 -11.69 -9.85
N ASP A 88 4.13 -12.01 -8.78
CA ASP A 88 5.60 -12.00 -8.75
C ASP A 88 6.22 -10.68 -9.23
N ALA A 89 5.60 -9.57 -8.89
CA ALA A 89 5.88 -8.25 -9.47
C ALA A 89 6.48 -7.22 -8.49
N LEU A 90 6.91 -7.62 -7.30
CA LEU A 90 7.52 -6.69 -6.33
C LEU A 90 8.76 -5.99 -6.88
N ASN A 91 9.52 -6.63 -7.75
CA ASN A 91 10.70 -6.06 -8.41
C ASN A 91 10.35 -5.10 -9.56
N ARG A 92 9.07 -4.98 -9.90
CA ARG A 92 8.53 -4.11 -10.95
C ARG A 92 7.65 -3.01 -10.39
N ALA A 93 7.58 -2.88 -9.06
CA ALA A 93 6.77 -1.89 -8.38
C ALA A 93 7.64 -1.00 -7.50
N HIS A 94 7.52 0.30 -7.71
CA HIS A 94 8.17 1.35 -6.92
C HIS A 94 7.13 1.91 -5.94
N VAL A 95 7.33 1.72 -4.65
CA VAL A 95 6.37 2.13 -3.62
C VAL A 95 6.76 3.47 -3.04
N GLY A 96 5.96 4.49 -3.28
CA GLY A 96 6.02 5.80 -2.65
C GLY A 96 4.82 6.00 -1.72
N LEU A 97 5.08 6.53 -0.53
CA LEU A 97 4.01 6.97 0.37
C LEU A 97 3.68 8.42 0.03
N ASP A 98 2.42 8.66 -0.35
CA ASP A 98 1.96 9.95 -0.77
C ASP A 98 0.71 10.36 -0.01
N TYR A 99 0.92 11.00 1.13
CA TYR A 99 -0.17 11.48 1.97
C TYR A 99 0.24 12.67 2.81
N PHE A 100 -0.75 13.42 3.23
CA PHE A 100 -0.61 14.56 4.11
C PHE A 100 -1.67 14.53 5.20
N ASP A 101 -1.26 14.71 6.46
CA ASP A 101 -2.17 14.89 7.59
C ASP A 101 -1.68 16.02 8.48
N ALA A 102 -2.45 17.10 8.50
CA ALA A 102 -2.14 18.29 9.31
C ALA A 102 -2.64 18.19 10.76
N SER A 103 -3.46 17.18 11.08
CA SER A 103 -4.05 17.00 12.41
C SER A 103 -3.11 16.35 13.41
N ILE A 104 -2.04 15.73 12.94
CA ILE A 104 -1.07 15.01 13.77
C ILE A 104 0.38 15.42 13.44
N ASN A 105 1.31 15.03 14.31
CA ASN A 105 2.73 15.21 14.05
C ASN A 105 3.13 14.59 12.71
N ARG A 106 3.77 15.37 11.83
CA ARG A 106 4.14 14.95 10.47
C ARG A 106 5.06 13.73 10.46
N ILE A 107 6.06 13.69 11.35
CA ILE A 107 6.98 12.55 11.46
C ILE A 107 6.22 11.33 11.94
N GLY A 108 5.31 11.50 12.91
CA GLY A 108 4.41 10.46 13.36
C GLY A 108 3.55 9.89 12.24
N ALA A 109 2.97 10.77 11.41
CA ALA A 109 2.17 10.37 10.26
C ALA A 109 2.96 9.48 9.29
N TYR A 110 4.15 9.92 8.88
CA TYR A 110 5.01 9.14 8.00
C TYR A 110 5.43 7.81 8.60
N LEU A 111 5.75 7.79 9.90
CA LEU A 111 6.18 6.57 10.55
C LEU A 111 5.05 5.55 10.69
N VAL A 112 3.85 6.01 11.04
CA VAL A 112 2.64 5.15 11.09
C VAL A 112 2.36 4.54 9.72
N GLY A 113 2.30 5.35 8.67
CA GLY A 113 2.02 4.88 7.32
C GLY A 113 3.12 3.96 6.76
N THR A 114 4.41 4.27 7.02
CA THR A 114 5.51 3.40 6.62
C THR A 114 5.40 2.03 7.28
N ARG A 115 5.16 1.98 8.59
CA ARG A 115 5.01 0.73 9.34
C ARG A 115 3.76 -0.05 8.88
N ALA A 116 2.66 0.63 8.61
CA ALA A 116 1.45 0.00 8.08
C ALA A 116 1.71 -0.65 6.72
N THR A 117 2.35 0.07 5.81
CA THR A 117 2.75 -0.43 4.49
C THR A 117 3.69 -1.65 4.60
N GLN A 118 4.74 -1.56 5.41
CA GLN A 118 5.67 -2.67 5.63
C GLN A 118 4.98 -3.91 6.21
N LYS A 119 4.02 -3.74 7.11
CA LYS A 119 3.24 -4.85 7.66
C LYS A 119 2.33 -5.48 6.60
N CYS A 120 1.72 -4.70 5.73
CA CYS A 120 0.94 -5.22 4.61
C CYS A 120 1.82 -6.01 3.63
N ILE A 121 3.01 -5.50 3.30
CA ILE A 121 3.99 -6.23 2.47
C ILE A 121 4.39 -7.54 3.15
N LEU A 122 4.69 -7.51 4.45
CA LEU A 122 5.05 -8.72 5.20
C LEU A 122 3.92 -9.77 5.16
N GLN A 123 2.69 -9.37 5.40
CA GLN A 123 1.54 -10.28 5.33
C GLN A 123 1.38 -10.87 3.93
N ALA A 124 1.56 -10.06 2.89
CA ALA A 124 1.50 -10.52 1.51
C ALA A 124 2.61 -11.54 1.19
N LEU A 125 3.85 -11.27 1.65
CA LEU A 125 4.98 -12.19 1.47
C LEU A 125 4.84 -13.51 2.21
N LEU A 126 4.17 -13.51 3.35
CA LEU A 126 3.92 -14.70 4.17
C LEU A 126 2.64 -15.46 3.77
N GLU A 127 1.87 -14.92 2.83
CA GLU A 127 0.70 -15.62 2.30
C GLU A 127 1.12 -16.94 1.64
N PRO A 128 0.44 -18.07 1.90
CA PRO A 128 0.79 -19.36 1.31
C PRO A 128 0.34 -19.47 -0.16
N LYS A 129 0.84 -18.55 -1.01
CA LYS A 129 0.37 -18.37 -2.39
C LYS A 129 0.42 -19.63 -3.24
N ALA A 130 1.44 -20.47 -3.06
CA ALA A 130 1.57 -21.71 -3.82
C ALA A 130 0.42 -22.69 -3.51
N LYS A 131 0.05 -22.80 -2.22
CA LYS A 131 -1.05 -23.65 -1.80
C LYS A 131 -2.42 -23.10 -2.21
N LEU A 132 -2.58 -21.79 -2.14
CA LEU A 132 -3.79 -21.11 -2.63
C LEU A 132 -4.00 -21.33 -4.13
N ARG A 133 -2.93 -21.28 -4.92
CA ARG A 133 -2.97 -21.56 -6.35
C ARG A 133 -3.29 -23.04 -6.62
N GLU A 134 -2.68 -23.97 -5.90
CA GLU A 134 -2.99 -25.40 -6.01
C GLU A 134 -4.48 -25.67 -5.77
N TYR A 135 -5.06 -25.06 -4.74
CA TYR A 135 -6.50 -25.19 -4.47
C TYR A 135 -7.36 -24.61 -5.61
N GLU A 136 -6.98 -23.45 -6.13
CA GLU A 136 -7.68 -22.81 -7.24
C GLU A 136 -7.64 -23.66 -8.51
N ASP A 137 -6.47 -24.15 -8.90
CA ASP A 137 -6.26 -24.99 -10.09
C ASP A 137 -7.05 -26.31 -10.01
N ASN A 138 -7.27 -26.83 -8.80
CA ASN A 138 -8.04 -28.05 -8.55
C ASN A 138 -9.52 -27.82 -8.27
N GLY A 139 -10.01 -26.57 -8.34
CA GLY A 139 -11.40 -26.23 -8.05
C GLY A 139 -11.81 -26.38 -6.57
N GLN A 140 -10.83 -26.42 -5.66
CA GLN A 140 -11.01 -26.57 -4.23
C GLN A 140 -11.31 -25.21 -3.57
N ASN A 141 -12.43 -24.61 -3.95
CA ASN A 141 -12.77 -23.22 -3.56
C ASN A 141 -13.03 -23.08 -2.05
N PHE A 142 -13.60 -24.09 -1.40
CA PHE A 142 -13.81 -24.08 0.04
C PHE A 142 -12.48 -24.09 0.81
N GLU A 143 -11.59 -24.99 0.46
CA GLU A 143 -10.25 -25.11 1.09
C GLU A 143 -9.43 -23.84 0.87
N ARG A 144 -9.54 -23.25 -0.32
CA ARG A 144 -8.89 -21.97 -0.63
C ARG A 144 -9.40 -20.85 0.27
N LEU A 145 -10.72 -20.69 0.39
CA LEU A 145 -11.31 -19.67 1.26
C LEU A 145 -10.94 -19.90 2.73
N ALA A 146 -11.05 -21.14 3.22
CA ALA A 146 -10.70 -21.49 4.59
C ALA A 146 -9.23 -21.13 4.90
N LEU A 147 -8.29 -21.48 4.01
CA LEU A 147 -6.88 -21.15 4.20
C LEU A 147 -6.64 -19.63 4.18
N MET A 148 -7.33 -18.87 3.34
CA MET A 148 -7.24 -17.41 3.32
C MET A 148 -7.72 -16.79 4.64
N GLU A 149 -8.79 -17.30 5.22
CA GLU A 149 -9.30 -16.81 6.52
C GLU A 149 -8.36 -17.19 7.67
N GLU A 150 -7.89 -18.43 7.73
CA GLU A 150 -6.92 -18.85 8.75
C GLU A 150 -5.60 -18.07 8.69
N ALA A 151 -5.15 -17.71 7.48
CA ALA A 151 -3.95 -16.90 7.30
C ALA A 151 -4.07 -15.51 7.93
N LYS A 152 -5.26 -14.95 8.09
CA LYS A 152 -5.47 -13.64 8.73
C LYS A 152 -5.07 -13.62 10.21
N SER A 153 -5.10 -14.76 10.88
CA SER A 153 -4.77 -14.90 12.30
C SER A 153 -3.30 -15.24 12.59
N MET A 154 -2.46 -15.36 11.57
CA MET A 154 -1.03 -15.62 11.75
C MET A 154 -0.35 -14.52 12.57
N PRO A 155 0.73 -14.83 13.33
CA PRO A 155 1.38 -13.88 14.23
C PRO A 155 2.30 -12.90 13.49
N PHE A 156 1.79 -12.20 12.48
CA PHE A 156 2.55 -11.24 11.67
C PHE A 156 3.21 -10.13 12.49
N GLY A 157 2.55 -9.67 13.57
CA GLY A 157 3.08 -8.68 14.48
C GLY A 157 4.40 -9.12 15.12
N ALA A 158 4.46 -10.36 15.60
CA ALA A 158 5.67 -10.91 16.20
C ALA A 158 6.82 -11.06 15.18
N VAL A 159 6.50 -11.45 13.93
CA VAL A 159 7.49 -11.52 12.84
C VAL A 159 8.01 -10.12 12.51
N PHE A 160 7.12 -9.13 12.43
CA PHE A 160 7.49 -7.74 12.17
C PHE A 160 8.38 -7.17 13.29
N ASP A 161 8.06 -7.44 14.54
CA ASP A 161 8.86 -6.99 15.69
C ASP A 161 10.23 -7.65 15.71
N TYR A 162 10.31 -8.95 15.40
CA TYR A 162 11.58 -9.64 15.25
C TYR A 162 12.45 -9.05 14.13
N PHE A 163 11.86 -8.72 13.00
CA PHE A 163 12.55 -8.05 11.90
C PHE A 163 13.10 -6.68 12.36
N ASN A 164 12.30 -5.89 13.06
CA ASN A 164 12.71 -4.58 13.58
C ASN A 164 13.86 -4.73 14.59
N LEU A 165 13.76 -5.65 15.53
CA LEU A 165 14.83 -5.93 16.50
C LEU A 165 16.17 -6.27 15.82
N LYS A 166 16.13 -7.12 14.78
CA LYS A 166 17.34 -7.48 14.03
C LYS A 166 17.98 -6.29 13.30
N ASN A 167 17.19 -5.27 12.99
CA ASN A 167 17.65 -4.07 12.29
C ASN A 167 17.88 -2.89 13.23
N ASN A 168 17.85 -3.09 14.56
CA ASN A 168 17.97 -2.05 15.58
C ASN A 168 16.93 -0.93 15.41
N VAL A 169 15.70 -1.30 15.04
CA VAL A 169 14.55 -0.41 14.90
C VAL A 169 13.61 -0.63 16.08
N PRO A 170 13.03 0.43 16.68
CA PRO A 170 12.08 0.32 17.77
C PRO A 170 10.90 -0.61 17.46
N VAL A 171 10.51 -1.43 18.43
CA VAL A 171 9.38 -2.35 18.31
C VAL A 171 8.13 -1.84 19.02
N GLY A 172 7.00 -2.40 18.68
CA GLY A 172 5.72 -2.06 19.31
C GLY A 172 5.46 -0.55 19.31
N GLU A 173 5.32 0.05 20.48
CA GLU A 173 5.02 1.47 20.69
C GLU A 173 6.26 2.32 21.01
N GLU A 174 7.44 1.75 21.09
CA GLU A 174 8.67 2.45 21.48
C GLU A 174 8.98 3.69 20.63
N TYR A 175 8.61 3.67 19.35
CA TYR A 175 8.81 4.81 18.45
C TYR A 175 7.97 6.04 18.83
N ILE A 176 6.85 5.85 19.53
CA ILE A 176 5.96 6.94 19.95
C ILE A 176 6.71 7.90 20.88
N ALA A 177 7.38 7.36 21.88
CA ALA A 177 8.16 8.17 22.82
C ALA A 177 9.28 8.95 22.12
N ALA A 178 9.95 8.33 21.15
CA ALA A 178 10.98 9.00 20.36
C ALA A 178 10.43 10.18 19.54
N ILE A 179 9.25 10.02 18.94
CA ILE A 179 8.59 11.10 18.20
C ILE A 179 8.16 12.23 19.13
N GLN A 180 7.56 11.92 20.27
CA GLN A 180 7.14 12.90 21.27
C GLN A 180 8.34 13.69 21.79
N GLN A 181 9.46 13.02 22.03
CA GLN A 181 10.68 13.70 22.46
C GLN A 181 11.24 14.62 21.37
N TYR A 182 11.25 14.16 20.10
CA TYR A 182 11.67 15.00 18.98
C TYR A 182 10.73 16.22 18.80
N GLU A 183 9.44 16.06 18.97
CA GLU A 183 8.48 17.15 18.91
C GLU A 183 8.77 18.19 19.97
N LYS A 184 9.03 17.78 21.20
CA LYS A 184 9.39 18.65 22.33
C LYS A 184 10.73 19.37 22.10
N ASP A 185 11.73 18.65 21.62
CA ASP A 185 13.10 19.19 21.56
C ASP A 185 13.39 20.00 20.29
N VAL A 186 12.67 19.71 19.22
CA VAL A 186 12.97 20.27 17.90
C VAL A 186 11.78 21.00 17.29
N THR A 187 10.67 20.31 17.03
CA THR A 187 9.59 20.91 16.21
C THR A 187 8.84 22.01 16.94
N SER A 188 8.63 21.89 18.26
CA SER A 188 7.98 22.92 19.07
C SER A 188 8.80 24.22 19.20
N LYS A 189 10.09 24.17 18.84
CA LYS A 189 10.99 25.33 18.87
C LYS A 189 11.16 26.00 17.51
N ARG A 190 10.52 25.47 16.48
CA ARG A 190 10.49 26.04 15.13
C ARG A 190 9.26 26.94 15.02
N ASN A 191 9.40 28.20 15.36
CA ASN A 191 8.38 29.24 15.17
C ASN A 191 8.58 29.95 13.83
#